data_21be9ea36ea39d0a73c9ebe39d375c69
#
_entry.id   21be9ea36ea39d0a73c9ebe39d375c69
#
_cell.length_a   1.000
_cell.length_b   1.000
_cell.length_c   1.000
_cell.angle_alpha   90.00
_cell.angle_beta   90.00
_cell.angle_gamma   90.00
#
_symmetry.space_group_name_H-M   'P 1'
#
loop_
_entity.id
_entity.type
_entity.pdbx_description
1 polymer ?
#
loop_
_entity_poly.entity_id
_entity_poly.type
_entity_poly.pdbx_seq_one_letter_code
_entity_poly.pdbx_strand_id
1 'polypeptide(L)'
;MIFVRWLFACIAIFVSCAAVSANAAAGKHPADVLEFCSGDIAFADQSDIPAVGWARRATPALWLSDEARAKLDGKLTAWGRFHFDRNQMPSEPLAIYTENNRERLTVYLNGVELFRNYRSATSQTLGWNRPYIIPVPRKLLRDGGNELVLRVGSDRQFSLGIGTVKVGSQEVLGRLYNYQQFWRVTGSAAANYAMLFLTFAAFVMWMARRSETEIFWLVMTGLLWFVRDFHFFAEESPLDPYWFQQVSYYSLYFAVAASLSFCVAFLKLPNHRRIIALLFTIGVALCIFRVAITSTNRTDLATSLSTLLVSLTACGLMIREWFRNRSLESLALVAVVLFATILGLHDIGRIPNVNWWQGLGFHIQPYTGFLLFSVFLLSVGRKYLRALAEVETLNTSLEQRVETATHALAASERARQRIEVEHAVGIERERLMREMHDGIGSNLVTALAVVRKQGEAPVAEETLQRAITDLKLTVDSLAPVEGDVVALLANLRHRMEPDMEKAGVKCIWRVEPCPSLDWLDAPNALHMLRIIQEGVGNVLSHASASSITIACRPTEREGRDGVELILADDGRGFVAANVSGNGRGLSNMHTRASQLGAELRIESDEGAGSKLSLWLPVEMHVRKSA
;
A
#
# COMPACT_ATOMS: atom_id res chain seq x y z
N MET A 1 -7.84 14.97 -5.51
CA MET A 1 -8.57 16.25 -5.55
C MET A 1 -8.22 17.18 -4.38
N ILE A 2 -8.26 16.75 -3.13
CA ILE A 2 -7.97 17.61 -1.95
C ILE A 2 -6.61 18.32 -2.05
N PHE A 3 -5.56 17.62 -2.45
CA PHE A 3 -4.21 18.18 -2.57
C PHE A 3 -4.08 19.31 -3.62
N VAL A 4 -4.65 19.12 -4.78
CA VAL A 4 -4.64 20.15 -5.85
C VAL A 4 -5.44 21.37 -5.40
N ARG A 5 -6.56 21.17 -4.71
CA ARG A 5 -7.34 22.25 -4.09
C ARG A 5 -6.54 22.99 -3.01
N TRP A 6 -5.83 22.27 -2.15
CA TRP A 6 -4.94 22.85 -1.15
C TRP A 6 -3.80 23.65 -1.77
N LEU A 7 -3.17 23.14 -2.82
CA LEU A 7 -2.12 23.85 -3.55
C LEU A 7 -2.65 25.15 -4.13
N PHE A 8 -3.78 25.10 -4.85
CA PHE A 8 -4.41 26.31 -5.38
C PHE A 8 -4.88 27.27 -4.28
N ALA A 9 -5.38 26.79 -3.16
CA ALA A 9 -5.74 27.60 -2.02
C ALA A 9 -4.51 28.29 -1.41
N CYS A 10 -3.40 27.59 -1.20
CA CYS A 10 -2.15 28.18 -0.71
C CYS A 10 -1.60 29.24 -1.68
N ILE A 11 -1.62 28.96 -2.98
CA ILE A 11 -1.22 29.92 -4.01
C ILE A 11 -2.14 31.15 -3.99
N ALA A 12 -3.46 30.95 -3.94
CA ALA A 12 -4.43 32.04 -3.89
C ALA A 12 -4.28 32.89 -2.61
N ILE A 13 -4.05 32.24 -1.46
CA ILE A 13 -3.79 32.93 -0.19
C ILE A 13 -2.50 33.74 -0.29
N PHE A 14 -1.41 33.16 -0.80
CA PHE A 14 -0.13 33.86 -0.97
C PHE A 14 -0.29 35.10 -1.86
N VAL A 15 -0.91 34.94 -3.03
CA VAL A 15 -1.15 36.04 -3.98
C VAL A 15 -2.10 37.07 -3.37
N SER A 16 -3.16 36.67 -2.69
CA SER A 16 -4.10 37.58 -2.04
C SER A 16 -3.44 38.32 -0.88
N CYS A 17 -2.68 37.68 -0.02
CA CYS A 17 -1.95 38.32 1.06
C CYS A 17 -0.92 39.31 0.53
N ALA A 18 -0.18 38.96 -0.51
CA ALA A 18 0.78 39.83 -1.14
C ALA A 18 0.09 41.05 -1.79
N ALA A 19 -1.04 40.84 -2.48
CA ALA A 19 -1.81 41.92 -3.12
C ALA A 19 -2.50 42.86 -2.10
N VAL A 20 -3.11 42.28 -1.04
CA VAL A 20 -3.72 43.07 0.05
C VAL A 20 -2.67 43.88 0.78
N SER A 21 -1.52 43.27 1.09
CA SER A 21 -0.41 43.98 1.74
C SER A 21 0.21 45.07 0.84
N ALA A 22 0.30 44.81 -0.47
CA ALA A 22 0.76 45.80 -1.46
C ALA A 22 -0.21 47.01 -1.52
N ASN A 23 -1.52 46.75 -1.55
CA ASN A 23 -2.53 47.81 -1.53
C ASN A 23 -2.52 48.59 -0.21
N ALA A 24 -2.30 47.93 0.93
CA ALA A 24 -2.17 48.60 2.23
C ALA A 24 -0.91 49.45 2.31
N ALA A 25 0.20 49.02 1.67
CA ALA A 25 1.43 49.81 1.58
C ALA A 25 1.37 50.91 0.51
N ALA A 26 0.60 50.68 -0.56
CA ALA A 26 0.35 51.64 -1.66
C ALA A 26 -0.83 52.58 -1.44
N GLY A 27 -1.49 52.49 -0.25
CA GLY A 27 -2.57 53.41 0.11
C GLY A 27 -2.17 54.84 -0.25
N LYS A 28 -3.08 55.58 -0.94
CA LYS A 28 -2.92 56.94 -1.49
C LYS A 28 -1.83 57.66 -0.73
N HIS A 29 -0.78 58.16 -1.46
CA HIS A 29 0.31 58.92 -0.83
C HIS A 29 -0.30 59.89 0.17
N PRO A 30 -0.17 59.67 1.48
CA PRO A 30 -0.66 60.65 2.44
C PRO A 30 0.06 61.96 2.13
N ALA A 31 -0.60 63.06 2.34
CA ALA A 31 0.03 64.39 2.22
C ALA A 31 1.34 64.51 3.02
N ASP A 32 1.63 63.53 3.83
CA ASP A 32 2.75 63.42 4.76
C ASP A 32 4.03 62.75 4.21
N VAL A 33 4.08 62.36 2.91
CA VAL A 33 5.25 61.74 2.27
C VAL A 33 5.55 62.39 0.93
N LEU A 34 6.76 62.93 0.81
CA LEU A 34 7.32 63.44 -0.43
C LEU A 34 8.15 62.35 -1.12
N GLU A 35 7.78 61.98 -2.36
CA GLU A 35 8.55 61.12 -3.22
C GLU A 35 9.29 61.91 -4.28
N PHE A 36 10.58 61.68 -4.43
CA PHE A 36 11.39 62.36 -5.41
C PHE A 36 11.38 61.61 -6.75
N CYS A 37 10.63 62.11 -7.70
CA CYS A 37 10.62 61.61 -9.08
C CYS A 37 11.80 62.13 -9.93
N SER A 38 12.55 63.09 -9.43
CA SER A 38 13.75 63.64 -10.06
C SER A 38 14.70 64.23 -9.03
N GLY A 39 15.99 64.24 -9.31
CA GLY A 39 17.04 64.84 -8.51
C GLY A 39 18.20 65.33 -9.34
N ASP A 40 19.07 66.12 -8.75
CA ASP A 40 20.32 66.53 -9.40
C ASP A 40 21.35 65.41 -9.18
N ILE A 41 21.91 64.86 -10.26
CA ILE A 41 22.82 63.73 -10.22
C ILE A 41 24.18 64.20 -10.72
N ALA A 42 25.23 63.80 -9.98
CA ALA A 42 26.63 64.00 -10.36
C ALA A 42 27.39 62.68 -10.27
N PHE A 43 28.43 62.51 -11.07
CA PHE A 43 29.33 61.38 -11.06
C PHE A 43 30.72 61.83 -10.66
N ALA A 44 31.21 61.37 -9.52
CA ALA A 44 32.50 61.76 -8.99
C ALA A 44 32.99 60.69 -7.99
N ASP A 45 34.20 60.18 -8.18
CA ASP A 45 34.82 59.18 -7.29
C ASP A 45 35.54 59.79 -6.09
N GLN A 46 35.17 61.02 -5.72
CA GLN A 46 35.69 61.71 -4.52
C GLN A 46 34.91 61.31 -3.26
N SER A 47 35.53 61.56 -2.10
CA SER A 47 34.96 61.31 -0.77
C SER A 47 33.91 62.36 -0.40
N ASP A 48 34.12 63.59 -0.86
CA ASP A 48 33.31 64.75 -0.50
C ASP A 48 32.25 65.05 -1.53
N ILE A 49 31.19 65.78 -1.13
CA ILE A 49 30.08 66.15 -2.00
C ILE A 49 30.62 66.98 -3.18
N PRO A 50 30.34 66.59 -4.45
CA PRO A 50 30.83 67.34 -5.60
C PRO A 50 30.35 68.80 -5.63
N ALA A 51 31.25 69.70 -5.89
CA ALA A 51 30.91 71.10 -6.02
C ALA A 51 30.25 71.45 -7.39
N VAL A 52 30.59 70.63 -8.43
CA VAL A 52 30.14 70.87 -9.83
C VAL A 52 29.75 69.51 -10.48
N GLY A 53 29.16 69.58 -11.66
CA GLY A 53 28.83 68.40 -12.44
C GLY A 53 27.42 67.82 -12.19
N TRP A 54 26.57 68.59 -11.53
CA TRP A 54 25.17 68.27 -11.27
C TRP A 54 24.29 68.42 -12.49
N ALA A 55 23.46 67.45 -12.81
CA ALA A 55 22.48 67.48 -13.88
C ALA A 55 21.16 66.89 -13.39
N ARG A 56 20.03 67.61 -13.69
CA ARG A 56 18.68 67.12 -13.35
C ARG A 56 18.35 65.82 -14.08
N ARG A 57 17.98 64.81 -13.35
CA ARG A 57 17.62 63.50 -13.92
C ARG A 57 16.41 62.93 -13.18
N ALA A 58 15.63 62.09 -13.89
CA ALA A 58 14.56 61.32 -13.27
C ALA A 58 15.11 60.27 -12.27
N THR A 59 14.37 60.03 -11.19
CA THR A 59 14.66 59.01 -10.19
C THR A 59 13.43 58.09 -10.05
N PRO A 60 13.59 56.78 -9.80
CA PRO A 60 14.86 56.09 -9.68
C PRO A 60 15.64 56.05 -11.00
N ALA A 61 16.95 56.12 -10.90
CA ALA A 61 17.87 56.15 -12.04
C ALA A 61 18.84 55.00 -11.99
N LEU A 62 18.99 54.28 -13.09
CA LEU A 62 19.86 53.14 -13.24
C LEU A 62 20.73 53.28 -14.50
N TRP A 63 22.03 53.16 -14.37
CA TRP A 63 23.00 53.30 -15.45
C TRP A 63 23.67 51.94 -15.71
N LEU A 64 23.30 51.31 -16.83
CA LEU A 64 23.56 49.87 -17.04
C LEU A 64 24.35 49.55 -18.31
N SER A 65 24.47 50.47 -19.25
CA SER A 65 25.06 50.14 -20.54
C SER A 65 26.53 50.59 -20.66
N ASP A 66 27.26 49.96 -21.59
CA ASP A 66 28.63 50.32 -21.92
C ASP A 66 28.71 51.79 -22.41
N GLU A 67 27.64 52.29 -23.06
CA GLU A 67 27.53 53.72 -23.45
C GLU A 67 27.40 54.62 -22.20
N ALA A 68 26.65 54.18 -21.17
CA ALA A 68 26.56 54.91 -19.92
C ALA A 68 27.88 54.93 -19.17
N ARG A 69 28.66 53.83 -19.24
CA ARG A 69 30.01 53.73 -18.65
C ARG A 69 30.99 54.69 -19.34
N ALA A 70 30.97 54.74 -20.67
CA ALA A 70 31.78 55.71 -21.41
C ALA A 70 31.43 57.16 -21.05
N LYS A 71 30.13 57.49 -20.82
CA LYS A 71 29.66 58.78 -20.36
C LYS A 71 30.01 59.08 -18.88
N LEU A 72 30.26 58.05 -18.08
CA LEU A 72 30.65 58.16 -16.68
C LEU A 72 32.16 58.39 -16.51
N ASP A 73 32.92 58.34 -17.60
CA ASP A 73 34.36 58.55 -17.59
C ASP A 73 35.09 57.60 -16.61
N GLY A 74 34.64 56.32 -16.56
CA GLY A 74 35.14 55.31 -15.64
C GLY A 74 34.76 55.47 -14.16
N LYS A 75 33.96 56.45 -13.81
CA LYS A 75 33.57 56.71 -12.41
C LYS A 75 32.54 55.70 -11.93
N LEU A 76 32.75 55.21 -10.72
CA LEU A 76 31.93 54.16 -10.09
C LEU A 76 31.05 54.68 -8.95
N THR A 77 30.96 55.97 -8.77
CA THR A 77 30.16 56.61 -7.72
C THR A 77 29.19 57.62 -8.30
N ALA A 78 27.92 57.49 -7.95
CA ALA A 78 26.87 58.46 -8.26
C ALA A 78 26.45 59.19 -6.99
N TRP A 79 26.27 60.48 -7.14
CA TRP A 79 25.76 61.37 -6.12
C TRP A 79 24.41 61.88 -6.56
N GLY A 80 23.38 61.76 -5.68
CA GLY A 80 22.03 62.30 -5.91
C GLY A 80 21.73 63.37 -4.90
N ARG A 81 21.31 64.56 -5.37
CA ARG A 81 20.95 65.69 -4.54
C ARG A 81 19.45 65.97 -4.69
N PHE A 82 18.77 66.07 -3.55
CA PHE A 82 17.33 66.30 -3.44
C PHE A 82 17.07 67.41 -2.46
N HIS A 83 16.09 68.32 -2.78
CA HIS A 83 15.74 69.43 -1.92
C HIS A 83 14.29 69.27 -1.46
N PHE A 84 14.04 69.56 -0.19
CA PHE A 84 12.71 69.61 0.38
C PHE A 84 12.58 70.71 1.39
N ASP A 85 11.37 71.29 1.49
CA ASP A 85 11.07 72.36 2.44
C ASP A 85 10.46 71.71 3.71
N ARG A 86 10.95 72.08 4.89
CA ARG A 86 10.43 71.64 6.18
C ARG A 86 8.94 72.00 6.35
N ASN A 87 8.49 73.14 5.81
CA ASN A 87 7.11 73.56 5.89
C ASN A 87 6.11 72.69 5.12
N GLN A 88 6.60 71.90 4.20
CA GLN A 88 5.80 70.93 3.43
C GLN A 88 5.73 69.56 4.11
N MET A 89 6.39 69.37 5.26
CA MET A 89 6.49 68.15 5.98
C MET A 89 5.62 68.12 7.24
N PRO A 90 5.10 66.94 7.67
CA PRO A 90 4.34 66.82 8.91
C PRO A 90 5.20 67.24 10.13
N SER A 91 4.52 67.70 11.18
CA SER A 91 5.18 68.04 12.47
C SER A 91 5.76 66.83 13.21
N GLU A 92 5.35 65.64 12.83
CA GLU A 92 5.80 64.35 13.39
C GLU A 92 7.29 64.08 13.15
N PRO A 93 7.87 63.07 13.84
CA PRO A 93 9.20 62.61 13.51
C PRO A 93 9.32 62.20 12.05
N LEU A 94 10.33 62.73 11.36
CA LEU A 94 10.59 62.45 9.96
C LEU A 94 11.58 61.30 9.80
N ALA A 95 11.43 60.56 8.70
CA ALA A 95 12.40 59.62 8.22
C ALA A 95 12.67 59.77 6.73
N ILE A 96 13.82 59.33 6.29
CA ILE A 96 14.18 59.12 4.89
C ILE A 96 14.02 57.63 4.61
N TYR A 97 13.27 57.32 3.57
CA TYR A 97 13.15 55.95 3.05
C TYR A 97 13.83 55.88 1.69
N THR A 98 14.65 54.84 1.51
CA THR A 98 15.27 54.58 0.21
C THR A 98 15.42 53.06 -0.01
N GLU A 99 15.28 52.67 -1.28
CA GLU A 99 15.38 51.27 -1.69
C GLU A 99 16.05 51.14 -3.06
N ASN A 100 16.45 49.92 -3.45
CA ASN A 100 17.07 49.63 -4.74
C ASN A 100 18.39 50.42 -5.00
N ASN A 101 19.06 50.79 -3.93
CA ASN A 101 20.40 51.38 -4.05
C ASN A 101 21.42 50.26 -4.21
N ARG A 102 22.30 50.41 -5.19
CA ARG A 102 23.33 49.38 -5.43
C ARG A 102 24.41 49.45 -4.35
N GLU A 103 25.00 48.36 -4.01
CA GLU A 103 26.15 48.16 -3.12
C GLU A 103 26.26 49.15 -1.93
N ARG A 104 27.17 50.14 -1.99
CA ARG A 104 27.49 51.06 -0.89
C ARG A 104 26.64 52.31 -0.95
N LEU A 105 25.89 52.55 0.13
CA LEU A 105 25.06 53.74 0.29
C LEU A 105 25.56 54.56 1.46
N THR A 106 25.72 55.88 1.25
CA THR A 106 25.88 56.89 2.31
C THR A 106 24.83 57.98 2.10
N VAL A 107 24.20 58.43 3.18
CA VAL A 107 23.14 59.44 3.18
C VAL A 107 23.58 60.61 4.03
N TYR A 108 23.53 61.82 3.45
CA TYR A 108 23.85 63.07 4.10
C TYR A 108 22.62 63.99 4.15
N LEU A 109 22.46 64.71 5.24
CA LEU A 109 21.46 65.76 5.38
C LEU A 109 22.15 67.08 5.76
N ASN A 110 21.94 68.11 4.93
CA ASN A 110 22.57 69.42 5.15
C ASN A 110 24.10 69.37 5.34
N GLY A 111 24.74 68.42 4.62
CA GLY A 111 26.20 68.19 4.70
C GLY A 111 26.66 67.23 5.81
N VAL A 112 25.77 66.80 6.71
CA VAL A 112 26.10 65.89 7.80
C VAL A 112 25.76 64.45 7.41
N GLU A 113 26.68 63.51 7.59
CA GLU A 113 26.45 62.07 7.37
C GLU A 113 25.44 61.54 8.39
N LEU A 114 24.32 60.95 7.92
CA LEU A 114 23.31 60.33 8.77
C LEU A 114 23.41 58.82 8.81
N PHE A 115 23.77 58.24 7.68
CA PHE A 115 23.72 56.78 7.55
C PHE A 115 24.72 56.27 6.53
N ARG A 116 25.26 55.07 6.82
CA ARG A 116 26.14 54.31 5.95
C ARG A 116 25.82 52.82 6.10
N ASN A 117 25.63 52.09 4.98
CA ASN A 117 25.34 50.65 5.02
C ASN A 117 26.57 49.77 4.94
N TYR A 118 27.78 50.30 4.97
CA TYR A 118 29.05 49.58 4.88
C TYR A 118 30.02 50.02 6.00
N ARG A 119 30.87 49.11 6.43
CA ARG A 119 31.85 49.37 7.54
C ARG A 119 33.16 49.98 7.02
N SER A 120 33.61 49.57 5.83
CA SER A 120 34.82 50.05 5.19
C SER A 120 34.63 50.25 3.70
N ALA A 121 35.55 50.99 3.06
CA ALA A 121 35.53 51.18 1.61
C ALA A 121 35.67 49.86 0.83
N THR A 122 36.19 48.81 1.46
CA THR A 122 36.36 47.47 0.89
C THR A 122 35.21 46.50 1.24
N SER A 123 34.20 46.94 2.00
CA SER A 123 33.03 46.10 2.33
C SER A 123 32.26 45.71 1.08
N GLN A 124 31.98 44.41 0.95
CA GLN A 124 31.26 43.84 -0.19
C GLN A 124 29.78 43.68 0.13
N THR A 125 29.11 44.83 0.41
CA THR A 125 27.70 44.87 0.77
C THR A 125 26.77 44.60 -0.42
N LEU A 126 25.69 43.85 -0.18
CA LEU A 126 24.65 43.54 -1.17
C LEU A 126 23.39 44.36 -0.88
N GLY A 127 23.45 45.66 -1.12
CA GLY A 127 22.35 46.60 -0.81
C GLY A 127 21.21 46.63 -1.83
N TRP A 128 21.33 45.99 -2.98
CA TRP A 128 20.44 46.15 -4.13
C TRP A 128 18.97 45.76 -3.86
N ASN A 129 18.72 44.81 -2.98
CA ASN A 129 17.38 44.30 -2.64
C ASN A 129 16.88 44.80 -1.27
N ARG A 130 17.68 45.58 -0.55
CA ARG A 130 17.34 46.04 0.81
C ARG A 130 16.72 47.39 0.81
N PRO A 131 15.58 47.59 1.51
CA PRO A 131 15.10 48.92 1.86
C PRO A 131 15.87 49.46 3.07
N TYR A 132 15.96 50.76 3.18
CA TYR A 132 16.54 51.48 4.33
C TYR A 132 15.57 52.52 4.83
N ILE A 133 15.44 52.65 6.15
CA ILE A 133 14.73 53.75 6.81
C ILE A 133 15.71 54.43 7.76
N ILE A 134 15.84 55.73 7.61
CA ILE A 134 16.83 56.55 8.31
C ILE A 134 16.08 57.64 9.08
N PRO A 135 15.98 57.55 10.42
CA PRO A 135 15.37 58.62 11.23
C PRO A 135 16.11 59.92 11.04
N VAL A 136 15.37 61.02 10.90
CA VAL A 136 15.94 62.36 10.72
C VAL A 136 16.00 63.09 12.08
N PRO A 137 17.18 63.37 12.61
CA PRO A 137 17.32 64.16 13.85
C PRO A 137 16.80 65.60 13.66
N ARG A 138 15.89 66.03 14.52
CA ARG A 138 15.29 67.38 14.43
C ARG A 138 16.36 68.49 14.41
N LYS A 139 17.48 68.28 15.10
CA LYS A 139 18.58 69.25 15.16
C LYS A 139 19.28 69.54 13.83
N LEU A 140 19.14 68.64 12.85
CA LEU A 140 19.77 68.77 11.54
C LEU A 140 18.81 69.35 10.49
N LEU A 141 17.53 69.52 10.84
CA LEU A 141 16.52 70.15 9.97
C LEU A 141 16.61 71.65 10.10
N ARG A 142 16.58 72.35 8.94
CA ARG A 142 16.44 73.79 8.84
C ARG A 142 14.95 74.15 8.65
N ASP A 143 14.53 75.26 9.16
CA ASP A 143 13.12 75.72 9.06
C ASP A 143 12.67 76.02 7.63
N GLY A 144 13.57 76.11 6.68
CA GLY A 144 13.31 76.30 5.24
C GLY A 144 13.79 75.09 4.44
N GLY A 145 14.53 75.38 3.36
CA GLY A 145 15.06 74.36 2.45
C GLY A 145 16.12 73.43 3.09
N ASN A 146 15.90 72.18 2.98
CA ASN A 146 16.83 71.15 3.39
C ASN A 146 17.41 70.38 2.17
N GLU A 147 18.68 70.04 2.24
CA GLU A 147 19.41 69.33 1.20
C GLU A 147 19.70 67.94 1.65
N LEU A 148 19.16 66.97 0.92
CA LEU A 148 19.42 65.53 1.10
C LEU A 148 20.35 65.05 -0.01
N VAL A 149 21.48 64.44 0.36
CA VAL A 149 22.45 63.93 -0.61
C VAL A 149 22.66 62.44 -0.35
N LEU A 150 22.51 61.65 -1.41
CA LEU A 150 22.83 60.22 -1.41
C LEU A 150 24.11 59.99 -2.22
N ARG A 151 25.06 59.27 -1.63
CA ARG A 151 26.22 58.73 -2.32
C ARG A 151 26.04 57.25 -2.52
N VAL A 152 26.02 56.76 -3.76
CA VAL A 152 25.93 55.36 -4.11
C VAL A 152 27.19 54.95 -4.86
N GLY A 153 27.97 54.08 -4.28
CA GLY A 153 29.22 53.57 -4.85
C GLY A 153 29.08 52.12 -5.28
N SER A 154 29.74 51.78 -6.39
CA SER A 154 29.89 50.42 -6.85
C SER A 154 31.38 50.16 -7.16
N ASP A 155 31.92 49.04 -6.75
CA ASP A 155 33.32 48.69 -7.03
C ASP A 155 33.51 48.09 -8.42
N ARG A 156 32.46 47.96 -9.22
CA ARG A 156 32.51 47.18 -10.44
C ARG A 156 31.74 47.70 -11.62
N GLN A 157 32.08 47.15 -12.74
CA GLN A 157 31.50 47.35 -14.07
C GLN A 157 30.00 47.00 -14.17
N PHE A 158 29.31 46.80 -13.05
CA PHE A 158 27.88 46.52 -13.02
C PHE A 158 27.06 47.78 -12.87
N SER A 159 25.76 47.66 -12.86
CA SER A 159 24.85 48.77 -12.78
C SER A 159 25.11 49.69 -11.58
N LEU A 160 25.28 50.98 -11.84
CA LEU A 160 25.26 52.01 -10.84
C LEU A 160 23.84 52.61 -10.83
N GLY A 161 23.25 52.85 -9.67
CA GLY A 161 21.89 53.36 -9.62
C GLY A 161 21.51 53.97 -8.29
N ILE A 162 20.76 55.08 -8.37
CA ILE A 162 20.07 55.69 -7.22
C ILE A 162 18.63 55.22 -7.28
N GLY A 163 18.19 54.57 -6.23
CA GLY A 163 16.85 54.01 -6.12
C GLY A 163 15.75 55.05 -5.80
N THR A 164 14.63 54.57 -5.34
CA THR A 164 13.53 55.44 -4.87
C THR A 164 13.94 56.13 -3.58
N VAL A 165 13.64 57.45 -3.51
CA VAL A 165 13.90 58.26 -2.32
C VAL A 165 12.60 58.94 -1.89
N LYS A 166 12.25 58.78 -0.60
CA LYS A 166 11.06 59.37 0.01
C LYS A 166 11.44 60.00 1.34
N VAL A 167 10.83 61.12 1.68
CA VAL A 167 10.96 61.82 2.97
C VAL A 167 9.55 62.05 3.51
N GLY A 168 9.33 61.78 4.78
CA GLY A 168 7.99 61.97 5.37
C GLY A 168 7.88 61.41 6.78
N SER A 169 6.63 61.23 7.23
CA SER A 169 6.32 60.66 8.54
C SER A 169 7.05 59.36 8.77
N GLN A 170 7.77 59.23 9.89
CA GLN A 170 8.48 58.04 10.29
C GLN A 170 7.53 56.84 10.46
N GLU A 171 6.29 57.05 10.90
CA GLU A 171 5.31 56.00 11.06
C GLU A 171 4.86 55.45 9.69
N VAL A 172 4.53 56.32 8.74
CA VAL A 172 4.08 55.92 7.40
C VAL A 172 5.20 55.22 6.65
N LEU A 173 6.39 55.76 6.64
CA LEU A 173 7.56 55.17 6.00
C LEU A 173 8.03 53.90 6.72
N GLY A 174 7.81 53.82 8.02
CA GLY A 174 8.07 52.61 8.81
C GLY A 174 7.19 51.43 8.42
N ARG A 175 5.90 51.67 8.14
CA ARG A 175 5.00 50.62 7.61
C ARG A 175 5.47 50.12 6.25
N LEU A 176 5.83 51.05 5.35
CA LEU A 176 6.37 50.71 4.04
C LEU A 176 7.70 49.93 4.15
N TYR A 177 8.60 50.37 5.03
CA TYR A 177 9.86 49.66 5.30
C TYR A 177 9.62 48.25 5.80
N ASN A 178 8.76 48.05 6.82
CA ASN A 178 8.46 46.73 7.37
C ASN A 178 7.87 45.80 6.33
N TYR A 179 6.98 46.29 5.48
CA TYR A 179 6.43 45.54 4.37
C TYR A 179 7.51 45.11 3.37
N GLN A 180 8.32 46.05 2.90
CA GLN A 180 9.37 45.78 1.91
C GLN A 180 10.48 44.88 2.51
N GLN A 181 10.87 45.12 3.78
CA GLN A 181 11.88 44.34 4.50
C GLN A 181 11.41 42.91 4.68
N PHE A 182 10.14 42.68 5.00
CA PHE A 182 9.57 41.36 5.12
C PHE A 182 9.63 40.62 3.78
N TRP A 183 9.03 41.15 2.73
CA TRP A 183 8.93 40.43 1.47
C TRP A 183 10.26 40.31 0.72
N ARG A 184 11.14 41.27 0.82
CA ARG A 184 12.43 41.20 0.10
C ARG A 184 13.50 40.43 0.83
N VAL A 185 13.56 40.51 2.15
CA VAL A 185 14.69 40.00 2.93
C VAL A 185 14.24 38.89 3.90
N THR A 186 13.45 39.24 4.92
CA THR A 186 13.14 38.32 6.02
C THR A 186 12.34 37.11 5.56
N GLY A 187 11.27 37.31 4.80
CA GLY A 187 10.43 36.23 4.27
C GLY A 187 11.15 35.39 3.23
N SER A 188 11.97 36.03 2.38
CA SER A 188 12.84 35.35 1.43
C SER A 188 13.84 34.44 2.16
N ALA A 189 14.52 34.96 3.19
CA ALA A 189 15.43 34.18 4.01
C ALA A 189 14.71 33.01 4.70
N ALA A 190 13.56 33.26 5.32
CA ALA A 190 12.78 32.22 6.00
C ALA A 190 12.36 31.11 5.04
N ALA A 191 11.86 31.44 3.84
CA ALA A 191 11.49 30.45 2.83
C ALA A 191 12.68 29.59 2.39
N ASN A 192 13.85 30.23 2.19
CA ASN A 192 15.05 29.54 1.75
C ASN A 192 15.67 28.65 2.83
N TYR A 193 15.71 29.10 4.08
CA TYR A 193 16.16 28.25 5.19
C TYR A 193 15.19 27.10 5.45
N ALA A 194 13.88 27.30 5.34
CA ALA A 194 12.90 26.23 5.42
C ALA A 194 13.12 25.21 4.30
N MET A 195 13.36 25.66 3.06
CA MET A 195 13.70 24.79 1.94
C MET A 195 15.00 24.00 2.20
N LEU A 196 16.03 24.64 2.75
CA LEU A 196 17.28 23.97 3.07
C LEU A 196 17.08 22.87 4.12
N PHE A 197 16.27 23.11 5.15
CA PHE A 197 15.91 22.13 6.14
C PHE A 197 15.19 20.93 5.52
N LEU A 198 14.21 21.17 4.66
CA LEU A 198 13.51 20.12 3.94
C LEU A 198 14.44 19.36 2.96
N THR A 199 15.41 20.06 2.38
CA THR A 199 16.44 19.45 1.52
C THR A 199 17.33 18.50 2.32
N PHE A 200 17.66 18.86 3.54
CA PHE A 200 18.41 17.97 4.44
C PHE A 200 17.60 16.70 4.76
N ALA A 201 16.30 16.82 5.03
CA ALA A 201 15.42 15.67 5.21
C ALA A 201 15.37 14.77 3.96
N ALA A 202 15.26 15.38 2.77
CA ALA A 202 15.32 14.65 1.50
C ALA A 202 16.68 13.98 1.28
N PHE A 203 17.77 14.61 1.69
CA PHE A 203 19.13 14.02 1.64
C PHE A 203 19.26 12.78 2.53
N VAL A 204 18.76 12.82 3.75
CA VAL A 204 18.72 11.65 4.65
C VAL A 204 17.93 10.51 4.02
N MET A 205 16.78 10.82 3.41
CA MET A 205 15.96 9.84 2.70
C MET A 205 16.72 9.25 1.49
N TRP A 206 17.44 10.07 0.73
CA TRP A 206 18.27 9.59 -0.38
C TRP A 206 19.42 8.71 0.10
N MET A 207 20.07 9.05 1.21
CA MET A 207 21.13 8.22 1.79
C MET A 207 20.64 6.82 2.15
N ALA A 208 19.40 6.69 2.63
CA ALA A 208 18.77 5.41 2.92
C ALA A 208 18.34 4.64 1.64
N ARG A 209 18.10 5.36 0.52
CA ARG A 209 17.59 4.77 -0.73
C ARG A 209 18.28 5.35 -1.96
N ARG A 210 19.57 5.07 -2.10
CA ARG A 210 20.42 5.63 -3.17
C ARG A 210 20.03 5.22 -4.60
N SER A 211 19.25 4.17 -4.77
CA SER A 211 18.74 3.71 -6.06
C SER A 211 17.64 4.61 -6.64
N GLU A 212 16.97 5.42 -5.80
CA GLU A 212 15.88 6.31 -6.18
C GLU A 212 16.44 7.61 -6.75
N THR A 213 16.57 7.68 -8.05
CA THR A 213 17.20 8.83 -8.76
C THR A 213 16.38 10.12 -8.63
N GLU A 214 15.06 10.03 -8.48
CA GLU A 214 14.20 11.19 -8.26
C GLU A 214 14.52 11.91 -6.94
N ILE A 215 14.86 11.17 -5.85
CA ILE A 215 15.21 11.81 -4.58
C ILE A 215 16.54 12.55 -4.70
N PHE A 216 17.50 11.98 -5.44
CA PHE A 216 18.75 12.67 -5.75
C PHE A 216 18.49 14.02 -6.44
N TRP A 217 17.65 14.05 -7.47
CA TRP A 217 17.31 15.28 -8.18
C TRP A 217 16.53 16.27 -7.30
N LEU A 218 15.72 15.78 -6.36
CA LEU A 218 15.06 16.62 -5.36
C LEU A 218 16.09 17.34 -4.48
N VAL A 219 17.08 16.62 -3.96
CA VAL A 219 18.17 17.20 -3.15
C VAL A 219 18.95 18.23 -3.96
N MET A 220 19.33 17.90 -5.20
CA MET A 220 20.04 18.84 -6.08
C MET A 220 19.22 20.09 -6.37
N THR A 221 17.91 19.94 -6.57
CA THR A 221 16.99 21.08 -6.73
C THR A 221 17.06 22.00 -5.53
N GLY A 222 16.91 21.49 -4.30
CA GLY A 222 16.91 22.31 -3.09
C GLY A 222 18.24 23.04 -2.85
N LEU A 223 19.36 22.35 -3.04
CA LEU A 223 20.68 22.96 -2.88
C LEU A 223 20.95 24.05 -3.90
N LEU A 224 20.66 23.81 -5.17
CA LEU A 224 20.91 24.78 -6.24
C LEU A 224 19.98 25.99 -6.15
N TRP A 225 18.71 25.81 -5.77
CA TRP A 225 17.80 26.93 -5.50
C TRP A 225 18.25 27.74 -4.27
N PHE A 226 18.72 27.11 -3.20
CA PHE A 226 19.27 27.82 -2.05
C PHE A 226 20.47 28.69 -2.44
N VAL A 227 21.42 28.15 -3.19
CA VAL A 227 22.58 28.91 -3.70
C VAL A 227 22.12 30.05 -4.61
N ARG A 228 21.13 29.79 -5.47
CA ARG A 228 20.56 30.80 -6.38
C ARG A 228 19.94 31.96 -5.64
N ASP A 229 19.18 31.68 -4.58
CA ASP A 229 18.35 32.70 -3.91
C ASP A 229 19.09 33.39 -2.76
N PHE A 230 20.26 32.89 -2.38
CA PHE A 230 21.06 33.45 -1.28
C PHE A 230 21.34 34.95 -1.49
N HIS A 231 21.54 35.42 -2.72
CA HIS A 231 21.83 36.81 -3.03
C HIS A 231 20.65 37.79 -2.77
N PHE A 232 19.41 37.29 -2.58
CA PHE A 232 18.27 38.13 -2.27
C PHE A 232 18.25 38.60 -0.82
N PHE A 233 18.81 37.82 0.10
CA PHE A 233 18.75 38.10 1.54
C PHE A 233 20.13 38.24 2.20
N ALA A 234 21.20 37.85 1.53
CA ALA A 234 22.56 38.06 2.06
C ALA A 234 22.87 39.56 2.23
N GLU A 235 23.53 39.87 3.32
CA GLU A 235 23.94 41.24 3.63
C GLU A 235 25.30 41.59 3.04
N GLU A 236 26.21 40.63 3.13
CA GLU A 236 27.54 40.73 2.56
C GLU A 236 27.79 39.57 1.61
N SER A 237 28.57 39.78 0.57
CA SER A 237 28.95 38.73 -0.35
C SER A 237 30.03 37.84 0.27
N PRO A 238 29.87 36.49 0.34
CA PRO A 238 30.90 35.58 0.84
C PRO A 238 32.05 35.39 -0.15
N LEU A 239 31.87 35.81 -1.38
CA LEU A 239 32.83 35.76 -2.46
C LEU A 239 33.03 37.18 -3.05
N ASP A 240 34.05 37.32 -3.88
CA ASP A 240 34.13 38.51 -4.74
C ASP A 240 32.77 38.71 -5.43
N PRO A 241 32.16 39.95 -5.38
CA PRO A 241 30.80 40.22 -5.89
C PRO A 241 30.57 39.82 -7.33
N TYR A 242 31.60 39.87 -8.18
CA TYR A 242 31.48 39.39 -9.56
C TYR A 242 31.24 37.89 -9.59
N TRP A 243 32.10 37.11 -8.94
CA TRP A 243 31.95 35.67 -8.89
C TRP A 243 30.68 35.24 -8.16
N PHE A 244 30.31 35.97 -7.09
CA PHE A 244 29.06 35.71 -6.39
C PHE A 244 27.84 35.87 -7.30
N GLN A 245 27.80 36.92 -8.11
CA GLN A 245 26.74 37.12 -9.07
C GLN A 245 26.74 36.03 -10.15
N GLN A 246 27.91 35.65 -10.67
CA GLN A 246 28.00 34.58 -11.67
C GLN A 246 27.53 33.24 -11.10
N VAL A 247 27.95 32.89 -9.89
CA VAL A 247 27.48 31.68 -9.19
C VAL A 247 25.96 31.69 -9.04
N SER A 248 25.38 32.82 -8.68
CA SER A 248 23.92 32.98 -8.57
C SER A 248 23.20 32.70 -9.89
N TYR A 249 23.71 33.17 -11.03
CA TYR A 249 23.12 32.88 -12.34
C TYR A 249 23.38 31.44 -12.80
N TYR A 250 24.60 30.91 -12.60
CA TYR A 250 24.91 29.54 -12.97
C TYR A 250 24.06 28.56 -12.18
N SER A 251 23.88 28.81 -10.86
CA SER A 251 22.99 28.00 -10.03
C SER A 251 21.54 28.04 -10.48
N LEU A 252 21.05 29.15 -11.06
CA LEU A 252 19.70 29.22 -11.65
C LEU A 252 19.54 28.22 -12.79
N TYR A 253 20.50 28.16 -13.72
CA TYR A 253 20.40 27.24 -14.87
C TYR A 253 20.37 25.80 -14.41
N PHE A 254 21.24 25.45 -13.47
CA PHE A 254 21.29 24.10 -12.92
C PHE A 254 20.13 23.80 -11.96
N ALA A 255 19.59 24.78 -11.25
CA ALA A 255 18.40 24.61 -10.42
C ALA A 255 17.17 24.27 -11.27
N VAL A 256 16.99 24.98 -12.39
CA VAL A 256 15.92 24.67 -13.36
C VAL A 256 16.15 23.28 -13.96
N ALA A 257 17.38 22.98 -14.42
CA ALA A 257 17.70 21.66 -14.95
C ALA A 257 17.46 20.53 -13.94
N ALA A 258 17.83 20.71 -12.67
CA ALA A 258 17.60 19.73 -11.61
C ALA A 258 16.10 19.55 -11.30
N SER A 259 15.33 20.66 -11.23
CA SER A 259 13.87 20.64 -11.02
C SER A 259 13.16 19.85 -12.12
N LEU A 260 13.54 20.09 -13.38
CA LEU A 260 12.98 19.37 -14.52
C LEU A 260 13.47 17.91 -14.56
N SER A 261 14.71 17.65 -14.14
CA SER A 261 15.24 16.28 -14.02
C SER A 261 14.51 15.48 -12.96
N PHE A 262 14.11 16.12 -11.85
CA PHE A 262 13.21 15.52 -10.88
C PHE A 262 11.88 15.10 -11.54
N CYS A 263 11.22 16.00 -12.26
CA CYS A 263 9.96 15.72 -12.95
C CYS A 263 10.09 14.56 -13.94
N VAL A 264 11.14 14.59 -14.76
CA VAL A 264 11.44 13.56 -15.78
C VAL A 264 11.69 12.19 -15.13
N ALA A 265 12.44 12.15 -14.03
CA ALA A 265 12.74 10.92 -13.29
C ALA A 265 11.49 10.39 -12.55
N PHE A 266 10.76 11.27 -11.87
CA PHE A 266 9.56 10.93 -11.11
C PHE A 266 8.44 10.37 -12.00
N LEU A 267 8.22 10.97 -13.18
CA LEU A 267 7.24 10.52 -14.17
C LEU A 267 7.75 9.35 -15.02
N LYS A 268 8.99 8.91 -14.82
CA LYS A 268 9.64 7.81 -15.59
C LYS A 268 9.50 7.99 -17.11
N LEU A 269 9.72 9.22 -17.60
CA LEU A 269 9.60 9.51 -19.02
C LEU A 269 10.52 8.62 -19.88
N PRO A 270 10.11 8.23 -21.08
CA PRO A 270 10.99 7.49 -21.99
C PRO A 270 12.25 8.32 -22.29
N ASN A 271 13.39 7.66 -22.36
CA ASN A 271 14.70 8.31 -22.58
C ASN A 271 15.10 9.36 -21.51
N HIS A 272 14.58 9.24 -20.27
CA HIS A 272 14.83 10.20 -19.18
C HIS A 272 16.33 10.55 -19.03
N ARG A 273 17.25 9.58 -19.13
CA ARG A 273 18.69 9.85 -19.03
C ARG A 273 19.20 10.81 -20.11
N ARG A 274 18.70 10.68 -21.35
CA ARG A 274 19.07 11.58 -22.47
C ARG A 274 18.48 12.97 -22.27
N ILE A 275 17.25 13.06 -21.79
CA ILE A 275 16.60 14.34 -21.50
C ILE A 275 17.35 15.08 -20.39
N ILE A 276 17.71 14.39 -19.31
CA ILE A 276 18.51 14.96 -18.21
C ILE A 276 19.87 15.45 -18.73
N ALA A 277 20.58 14.63 -19.49
CA ALA A 277 21.86 15.03 -20.07
C ALA A 277 21.72 16.29 -20.95
N LEU A 278 20.66 16.35 -21.77
CA LEU A 278 20.37 17.53 -22.60
C LEU A 278 20.12 18.79 -21.76
N LEU A 279 19.33 18.69 -20.68
CA LEU A 279 19.05 19.83 -19.78
C LEU A 279 20.34 20.40 -19.17
N PHE A 280 21.25 19.53 -18.71
CA PHE A 280 22.53 19.96 -18.16
C PHE A 280 23.48 20.48 -19.24
N THR A 281 23.48 19.90 -20.43
CA THR A 281 24.27 20.43 -21.58
C THR A 281 23.81 21.84 -21.95
N ILE A 282 22.48 22.09 -21.98
CA ILE A 282 21.92 23.45 -22.19
C ILE A 282 22.39 24.37 -21.05
N GLY A 283 22.34 23.93 -19.80
CA GLY A 283 22.83 24.72 -18.67
C GLY A 283 24.29 25.13 -18.81
N VAL A 284 25.18 24.19 -19.21
CA VAL A 284 26.58 24.48 -19.47
C VAL A 284 26.76 25.46 -20.66
N ALA A 285 26.00 25.25 -21.74
CA ALA A 285 26.03 26.16 -22.90
C ALA A 285 25.62 27.59 -22.51
N LEU A 286 24.60 27.76 -21.65
CA LEU A 286 24.18 29.06 -21.14
C LEU A 286 25.25 29.71 -20.24
N CYS A 287 26.00 28.94 -19.47
CA CYS A 287 27.15 29.43 -18.70
C CYS A 287 28.24 29.95 -19.61
N ILE A 288 28.60 29.19 -20.63
CA ILE A 288 29.61 29.60 -21.63
C ILE A 288 29.16 30.85 -22.39
N PHE A 289 27.91 30.88 -22.84
CA PHE A 289 27.31 32.03 -23.51
C PHE A 289 27.39 33.29 -22.64
N ARG A 290 27.10 33.17 -21.35
CA ARG A 290 27.16 34.31 -20.40
C ARG A 290 28.58 34.82 -20.20
N VAL A 291 29.57 33.93 -20.15
CA VAL A 291 30.99 34.33 -20.08
C VAL A 291 31.46 35.05 -21.36
N ALA A 292 30.99 34.59 -22.52
CA ALA A 292 31.38 35.11 -23.81
C ALA A 292 30.82 36.52 -24.13
N ILE A 293 29.69 36.90 -23.50
CA ILE A 293 29.05 38.18 -23.73
C ILE A 293 29.32 39.13 -22.54
N THR A 294 30.00 40.22 -22.82
CA THR A 294 30.44 41.22 -21.82
C THR A 294 29.32 42.18 -21.37
N SER A 295 28.20 42.26 -22.09
CA SER A 295 27.10 43.19 -21.81
C SER A 295 26.10 42.59 -20.79
N THR A 296 26.08 43.09 -19.57
CA THR A 296 25.29 42.57 -18.45
C THR A 296 23.78 42.55 -18.67
N ASN A 297 23.18 43.60 -19.19
CA ASN A 297 21.72 43.69 -19.34
C ASN A 297 21.17 42.76 -20.44
N ARG A 298 21.85 42.70 -21.56
CA ARG A 298 21.45 41.81 -22.67
C ARG A 298 21.61 40.36 -22.29
N THR A 299 22.65 40.03 -21.50
CA THR A 299 22.86 38.67 -21.00
C THR A 299 21.81 38.29 -19.98
N ASP A 300 21.42 39.19 -19.06
CA ASP A 300 20.41 38.87 -18.03
C ASP A 300 19.03 38.60 -18.68
N LEU A 301 18.64 39.39 -19.67
CA LEU A 301 17.41 39.16 -20.43
C LEU A 301 17.48 37.87 -21.25
N ALA A 302 18.56 37.69 -22.02
CA ALA A 302 18.72 36.49 -22.87
C ALA A 302 18.74 35.21 -22.06
N THR A 303 19.41 35.18 -20.93
CA THR A 303 19.47 34.02 -20.04
C THR A 303 18.13 33.75 -19.36
N SER A 304 17.41 34.78 -18.94
CA SER A 304 16.06 34.64 -18.37
C SER A 304 15.06 34.14 -19.41
N LEU A 305 15.11 34.63 -20.64
CA LEU A 305 14.27 34.13 -21.74
C LEU A 305 14.62 32.68 -22.12
N SER A 306 15.90 32.30 -22.08
CA SER A 306 16.32 30.94 -22.36
C SER A 306 15.83 29.95 -21.30
N THR A 307 15.91 30.30 -20.02
CA THR A 307 15.38 29.46 -18.93
C THR A 307 13.85 29.36 -18.99
N LEU A 308 13.17 30.44 -19.38
CA LEU A 308 11.73 30.43 -19.61
C LEU A 308 11.35 29.47 -20.74
N LEU A 309 12.06 29.52 -21.87
CA LEU A 309 11.82 28.64 -23.02
C LEU A 309 12.04 27.16 -22.65
N VAL A 310 13.10 26.84 -21.91
CA VAL A 310 13.37 25.48 -21.40
C VAL A 310 12.22 25.03 -20.48
N SER A 311 11.76 25.88 -19.57
CA SER A 311 10.64 25.57 -18.66
C SER A 311 9.33 25.34 -19.41
N LEU A 312 9.00 26.17 -20.40
CA LEU A 312 7.79 26.01 -21.24
C LEU A 312 7.84 24.72 -22.08
N THR A 313 8.99 24.40 -22.64
CA THR A 313 9.17 23.15 -23.40
C THR A 313 8.97 21.93 -22.51
N ALA A 314 9.54 21.96 -21.31
CA ALA A 314 9.33 20.89 -20.31
C ALA A 314 7.87 20.79 -19.84
N CYS A 315 7.19 21.92 -19.62
CA CYS A 315 5.74 21.93 -19.34
C CYS A 315 4.95 21.23 -20.45
N GLY A 316 5.28 21.50 -21.73
CA GLY A 316 4.63 20.83 -22.86
C GLY A 316 4.80 19.32 -22.84
N LEU A 317 6.02 18.83 -22.57
CA LEU A 317 6.29 17.39 -22.41
C LEU A 317 5.53 16.77 -21.23
N MET A 318 5.48 17.47 -20.10
CA MET A 318 4.78 17.01 -18.91
C MET A 318 3.25 17.00 -19.10
N ILE A 319 2.70 18.01 -19.80
CA ILE A 319 1.27 18.07 -20.17
C ILE A 319 0.92 16.88 -21.07
N ARG A 320 1.76 16.61 -22.09
CA ARG A 320 1.58 15.43 -22.94
C ARG A 320 1.53 14.14 -22.13
N GLU A 321 2.44 13.97 -21.18
CA GLU A 321 2.49 12.78 -20.33
C GLU A 321 1.28 12.69 -19.39
N TRP A 322 0.82 13.82 -18.86
CA TRP A 322 -0.40 13.86 -18.07
C TRP A 322 -1.63 13.43 -18.89
N PHE A 323 -1.76 13.86 -20.14
CA PHE A 323 -2.86 13.42 -21.02
C PHE A 323 -2.83 11.90 -21.25
N ARG A 324 -1.65 11.29 -21.22
CA ARG A 324 -1.45 9.85 -21.40
C ARG A 324 -1.79 9.06 -20.14
N ASN A 325 -1.36 9.51 -18.98
CA ASN A 325 -1.43 8.74 -17.72
C ASN A 325 -2.55 9.20 -16.78
N ARG A 326 -3.09 10.42 -16.97
CA ARG A 326 -4.18 11.02 -16.18
C ARG A 326 -3.98 10.96 -14.66
N SER A 327 -2.74 10.87 -14.17
CA SER A 327 -2.44 10.82 -12.74
C SER A 327 -2.54 12.19 -12.08
N LEU A 328 -3.01 12.25 -10.83
CA LEU A 328 -3.08 13.49 -10.06
C LEU A 328 -1.68 14.06 -9.74
N GLU A 329 -0.68 13.18 -9.60
CA GLU A 329 0.70 13.58 -9.36
C GLU A 329 1.28 14.30 -10.57
N SER A 330 1.08 13.77 -11.78
CA SER A 330 1.55 14.44 -13.00
C SER A 330 0.86 15.80 -13.18
N LEU A 331 -0.43 15.91 -12.86
CA LEU A 331 -1.15 17.18 -12.89
C LEU A 331 -0.57 18.19 -11.89
N ALA A 332 -0.26 17.77 -10.66
CA ALA A 332 0.32 18.62 -9.64
C ALA A 332 1.71 19.14 -10.05
N LEU A 333 2.55 18.28 -10.64
CA LEU A 333 3.86 18.69 -11.16
C LEU A 333 3.74 19.66 -12.33
N VAL A 334 2.84 19.41 -13.29
CA VAL A 334 2.56 20.34 -14.39
C VAL A 334 2.12 21.70 -13.82
N ALA A 335 1.16 21.69 -12.90
CA ALA A 335 0.60 22.92 -12.33
C ALA A 335 1.66 23.75 -11.60
N VAL A 336 2.52 23.12 -10.79
CA VAL A 336 3.54 23.86 -10.04
C VAL A 336 4.67 24.39 -10.94
N VAL A 337 5.09 23.61 -11.94
CA VAL A 337 6.13 24.08 -12.88
C VAL A 337 5.59 25.20 -13.77
N LEU A 338 4.35 25.07 -14.24
CA LEU A 338 3.69 26.15 -15.00
C LEU A 338 3.56 27.42 -14.15
N PHE A 339 3.12 27.28 -12.90
CA PHE A 339 3.01 28.40 -11.97
C PHE A 339 4.37 29.05 -11.70
N ALA A 340 5.41 28.26 -11.44
CA ALA A 340 6.78 28.75 -11.28
C ALA A 340 7.28 29.50 -12.53
N THR A 341 6.90 29.04 -13.72
CA THR A 341 7.22 29.70 -14.99
C THR A 341 6.53 31.05 -15.11
N ILE A 342 5.26 31.16 -14.68
CA ILE A 342 4.52 32.42 -14.64
C ILE A 342 5.17 33.41 -13.63
N LEU A 343 5.58 32.95 -12.46
CA LEU A 343 6.29 33.76 -11.47
C LEU A 343 7.65 34.25 -12.02
N GLY A 344 8.36 33.39 -12.76
CA GLY A 344 9.59 33.78 -13.47
C GLY A 344 9.34 34.86 -14.50
N LEU A 345 8.22 34.84 -15.23
CA LEU A 345 7.83 35.85 -16.17
C LEU A 345 7.56 37.20 -15.49
N HIS A 346 6.93 37.19 -14.30
CA HIS A 346 6.76 38.38 -13.46
C HIS A 346 8.12 39.03 -13.15
N ASP A 347 9.10 38.23 -12.73
CA ASP A 347 10.42 38.76 -12.34
C ASP A 347 11.25 39.24 -13.55
N ILE A 348 11.07 38.63 -14.74
CA ILE A 348 11.63 39.13 -16.00
C ILE A 348 11.09 40.55 -16.31
N GLY A 349 9.79 40.79 -16.08
CA GLY A 349 9.17 42.08 -16.28
C GLY A 349 9.74 43.21 -15.40
N ARG A 350 10.46 42.85 -14.32
CA ARG A 350 11.13 43.77 -13.41
C ARG A 350 12.59 44.08 -13.78
N ILE A 351 13.13 43.38 -14.78
CA ILE A 351 14.50 43.66 -15.26
C ILE A 351 14.55 45.09 -15.75
N PRO A 352 15.54 45.91 -15.34
CA PRO A 352 15.73 47.25 -15.87
C PRO A 352 15.74 47.24 -17.39
N ASN A 353 15.10 48.25 -18.01
CA ASN A 353 14.86 48.37 -19.46
C ASN A 353 13.77 47.49 -20.06
N VAL A 354 13.29 46.45 -19.36
CA VAL A 354 12.06 45.71 -19.72
C VAL A 354 10.85 46.43 -19.07
N ASN A 355 10.90 46.63 -17.78
CA ASN A 355 10.03 47.43 -16.88
C ASN A 355 8.55 47.51 -17.29
N TRP A 356 7.99 46.44 -17.84
CA TRP A 356 6.60 46.36 -18.29
C TRP A 356 5.63 46.01 -17.16
N TRP A 357 6.18 45.59 -15.99
CA TRP A 357 5.38 45.22 -14.83
C TRP A 357 6.03 45.67 -13.52
N GLN A 358 5.44 46.66 -12.86
CA GLN A 358 5.91 47.14 -11.56
C GLN A 358 5.25 46.45 -10.36
N GLY A 359 4.18 45.71 -10.57
CA GLY A 359 3.47 44.77 -9.70
C GLY A 359 3.63 44.93 -8.18
N LEU A 360 4.06 43.87 -7.55
CA LEU A 360 4.14 43.73 -6.08
C LEU A 360 5.29 44.51 -5.41
N GLY A 361 6.18 45.17 -6.17
CA GLY A 361 7.32 45.93 -5.62
C GLY A 361 8.52 45.09 -5.16
N PHE A 362 8.43 43.74 -5.18
CA PHE A 362 9.51 42.81 -4.82
C PHE A 362 9.60 41.65 -5.81
N HIS A 363 10.72 40.92 -5.79
CA HIS A 363 10.91 39.71 -6.57
C HIS A 363 10.22 38.52 -5.90
N ILE A 364 9.49 37.71 -6.67
CA ILE A 364 8.78 36.52 -6.16
C ILE A 364 9.65 35.25 -6.26
N GLN A 365 10.68 35.27 -7.09
CA GLN A 365 11.56 34.15 -7.35
C GLN A 365 12.09 33.47 -6.08
N PRO A 366 12.48 34.19 -4.99
CA PRO A 366 12.95 33.54 -3.76
C PRO A 366 11.95 32.61 -3.09
N TYR A 367 10.66 32.73 -3.39
CA TYR A 367 9.59 31.89 -2.87
C TYR A 367 9.28 30.72 -3.80
N THR A 368 9.64 30.84 -5.07
CA THR A 368 9.34 29.85 -6.11
C THR A 368 10.06 28.54 -5.86
N GLY A 369 11.33 28.60 -5.45
CA GLY A 369 12.13 27.43 -5.09
C GLY A 369 11.52 26.62 -3.96
N PHE A 370 11.11 27.30 -2.89
CA PHE A 370 10.45 26.68 -1.74
C PHE A 370 9.11 26.03 -2.14
N LEU A 371 8.31 26.68 -2.96
CA LEU A 371 7.03 26.15 -3.44
C LEU A 371 7.21 24.90 -4.30
N LEU A 372 8.10 24.96 -5.29
CA LEU A 372 8.46 23.84 -6.15
C LEU A 372 8.93 22.66 -5.31
N PHE A 373 9.88 22.91 -4.41
CA PHE A 373 10.46 21.87 -3.55
C PHE A 373 9.41 21.23 -2.66
N SER A 374 8.52 22.03 -2.06
CA SER A 374 7.46 21.53 -1.19
C SER A 374 6.49 20.59 -1.95
N VAL A 375 6.08 20.96 -3.16
CA VAL A 375 5.20 20.13 -3.99
C VAL A 375 5.92 18.85 -4.44
N PHE A 376 7.20 18.94 -4.79
CA PHE A 376 8.00 17.81 -5.18
C PHE A 376 8.17 16.82 -4.01
N LEU A 377 8.50 17.32 -2.82
CA LEU A 377 8.64 16.51 -1.61
C LEU A 377 7.32 15.82 -1.24
N LEU A 378 6.20 16.56 -1.29
CA LEU A 378 4.87 15.98 -1.07
C LEU A 378 4.50 14.91 -2.11
N SER A 379 4.90 15.09 -3.36
CA SER A 379 4.68 14.10 -4.43
C SER A 379 5.45 12.81 -4.16
N VAL A 380 6.71 12.93 -3.73
CA VAL A 380 7.54 11.79 -3.30
C VAL A 380 6.94 11.12 -2.07
N GLY A 381 6.57 11.89 -1.04
CA GLY A 381 5.94 11.37 0.18
C GLY A 381 4.68 10.56 -0.11
N ARG A 382 3.80 11.07 -0.99
CA ARG A 382 2.60 10.34 -1.43
C ARG A 382 2.91 9.05 -2.16
N LYS A 383 3.92 9.05 -3.03
CA LYS A 383 4.37 7.83 -3.71
C LYS A 383 4.78 6.77 -2.69
N TYR A 384 5.53 7.15 -1.66
CA TYR A 384 5.96 6.23 -0.61
C TYR A 384 4.82 5.73 0.28
N LEU A 385 3.91 6.62 0.69
CA LEU A 385 2.75 6.23 1.49
C LEU A 385 1.85 5.23 0.73
N ARG A 386 1.68 5.40 -0.58
CA ARG A 386 0.94 4.43 -1.41
C ARG A 386 1.65 3.10 -1.51
N ALA A 387 2.97 3.11 -1.76
CA ALA A 387 3.75 1.88 -1.81
C ALA A 387 3.71 1.13 -0.47
N LEU A 388 3.74 1.84 0.65
CA LEU A 388 3.61 1.25 1.98
C LEU A 388 2.23 0.60 2.17
N ALA A 389 1.14 1.31 1.83
CA ALA A 389 -0.21 0.78 1.91
C ALA A 389 -0.41 -0.45 1.00
N GLU A 390 0.21 -0.47 -0.18
CA GLU A 390 0.19 -1.62 -1.09
C GLU A 390 0.93 -2.82 -0.49
N VAL A 391 2.08 -2.61 0.14
CA VAL A 391 2.82 -3.66 0.85
C VAL A 391 2.01 -4.22 2.03
N GLU A 392 1.34 -3.37 2.81
CA GLU A 392 0.45 -3.80 3.88
C GLU A 392 -0.70 -4.69 3.36
N THR A 393 -1.37 -4.27 2.28
CA THR A 393 -2.45 -5.06 1.68
C THR A 393 -1.95 -6.38 1.10
N LEU A 394 -0.75 -6.40 0.51
CA LEU A 394 -0.13 -7.62 0.03
C LEU A 394 0.24 -8.58 1.17
N ASN A 395 0.78 -8.06 2.28
CA ASN A 395 1.11 -8.85 3.46
C ASN A 395 -0.13 -9.51 4.07
N THR A 396 -1.21 -8.75 4.28
CA THR A 396 -2.47 -9.30 4.81
C THR A 396 -3.06 -10.36 3.88
N SER A 397 -3.02 -10.13 2.56
CA SER A 397 -3.44 -11.12 1.56
C SER A 397 -2.56 -12.38 1.58
N LEU A 398 -1.25 -12.22 1.76
CA LEU A 398 -0.31 -13.33 1.86
C LEU A 398 -0.55 -14.15 3.13
N GLU A 399 -0.75 -13.51 4.27
CA GLU A 399 -1.09 -14.17 5.53
C GLU A 399 -2.36 -15.01 5.41
N GLN A 400 -3.42 -14.46 4.82
CA GLN A 400 -4.66 -15.18 4.55
C GLN A 400 -4.47 -16.39 3.63
N ARG A 401 -3.64 -16.25 2.57
CA ARG A 401 -3.33 -17.37 1.68
C ARG A 401 -2.52 -18.46 2.38
N VAL A 402 -1.56 -18.08 3.20
CA VAL A 402 -0.77 -19.05 4.00
C VAL A 402 -1.68 -19.80 4.97
N GLU A 403 -2.55 -19.11 5.70
CA GLU A 403 -3.52 -19.71 6.61
C GLU A 403 -4.45 -20.69 5.87
N THR A 404 -5.03 -20.26 4.76
CA THR A 404 -5.90 -21.11 3.93
C THR A 404 -5.15 -22.37 3.42
N ALA A 405 -3.91 -22.21 2.95
CA ALA A 405 -3.10 -23.30 2.46
C ALA A 405 -2.71 -24.29 3.58
N THR A 406 -2.39 -23.79 4.76
CA THR A 406 -2.06 -24.65 5.92
C THR A 406 -3.28 -25.43 6.41
N HIS A 407 -4.46 -24.82 6.43
CA HIS A 407 -5.71 -25.52 6.75
C HIS A 407 -6.05 -26.60 5.71
N ALA A 408 -5.91 -26.30 4.42
CA ALA A 408 -6.13 -27.26 3.34
C ALA A 408 -5.15 -28.45 3.41
N LEU A 409 -3.87 -28.17 3.69
CA LEU A 409 -2.86 -29.20 3.87
C LEU A 409 -3.17 -30.12 5.05
N ALA A 410 -3.51 -29.53 6.21
CA ALA A 410 -3.88 -30.30 7.40
C ALA A 410 -5.14 -31.18 7.17
N ALA A 411 -6.13 -30.68 6.42
CA ALA A 411 -7.30 -31.45 6.05
C ALA A 411 -6.94 -32.62 5.11
N SER A 412 -6.09 -32.39 4.13
CA SER A 412 -5.59 -33.41 3.20
C SER A 412 -4.79 -34.51 3.91
N GLU A 413 -3.91 -34.11 4.84
CA GLU A 413 -3.15 -35.10 5.64
C GLU A 413 -4.05 -35.97 6.52
N ARG A 414 -5.06 -35.35 7.18
CA ARG A 414 -6.04 -36.14 7.97
C ARG A 414 -6.84 -37.10 7.10
N ALA A 415 -7.24 -36.70 5.90
CA ALA A 415 -7.92 -37.56 4.95
C ALA A 415 -7.02 -38.73 4.51
N ARG A 416 -5.75 -38.47 4.21
CA ARG A 416 -4.77 -39.49 3.85
C ARG A 416 -4.55 -40.50 4.97
N GLN A 417 -4.37 -40.01 6.20
CA GLN A 417 -4.20 -40.89 7.37
C GLN A 417 -5.40 -41.79 7.60
N ARG A 418 -6.65 -41.29 7.40
CA ARG A 418 -7.84 -42.15 7.50
C ARG A 418 -7.82 -43.27 6.48
N ILE A 419 -7.52 -42.98 5.23
CA ILE A 419 -7.43 -43.96 4.15
C ILE A 419 -6.33 -44.99 4.45
N GLU A 420 -5.18 -44.56 4.95
CA GLU A 420 -4.08 -45.45 5.32
C GLU A 420 -4.48 -46.41 6.46
N VAL A 421 -5.19 -45.92 7.48
CA VAL A 421 -5.70 -46.73 8.59
C VAL A 421 -6.75 -47.73 8.10
N GLU A 422 -7.72 -47.29 7.30
CA GLU A 422 -8.74 -48.18 6.73
C GLU A 422 -8.13 -49.29 5.86
N HIS A 423 -7.14 -48.95 5.05
CA HIS A 423 -6.42 -49.88 4.22
C HIS A 423 -5.62 -50.90 5.06
N ALA A 424 -4.92 -50.43 6.11
CA ALA A 424 -4.18 -51.31 7.02
C ALA A 424 -5.11 -52.30 7.75
N VAL A 425 -6.28 -51.82 8.21
CA VAL A 425 -7.30 -52.68 8.84
C VAL A 425 -7.83 -53.72 7.85
N GLY A 426 -8.06 -53.33 6.60
CA GLY A 426 -8.48 -54.25 5.54
C GLY A 426 -7.47 -55.38 5.27
N ILE A 427 -6.19 -55.03 5.15
CA ILE A 427 -5.10 -56.01 4.95
C ILE A 427 -4.99 -56.96 6.13
N GLU A 428 -5.05 -56.45 7.36
CA GLU A 428 -4.95 -57.31 8.57
C GLU A 428 -6.14 -58.26 8.67
N ARG A 429 -7.34 -57.79 8.34
CA ARG A 429 -8.54 -58.64 8.28
C ARG A 429 -8.39 -59.80 7.27
N GLU A 430 -7.91 -59.51 6.08
CA GLU A 430 -7.67 -60.51 5.04
C GLU A 430 -6.57 -61.51 5.46
N ARG A 431 -5.52 -61.07 6.15
CA ARG A 431 -4.48 -61.91 6.70
C ARG A 431 -5.05 -62.87 7.73
N LEU A 432 -5.84 -62.36 8.68
CA LEU A 432 -6.47 -63.21 9.71
C LEU A 432 -7.40 -64.26 9.12
N MET A 433 -8.20 -63.91 8.11
CA MET A 433 -9.04 -64.89 7.40
C MET A 433 -8.23 -66.03 6.79
N ARG A 434 -7.11 -65.68 6.11
CA ARG A 434 -6.24 -66.69 5.52
C ARG A 434 -5.60 -67.60 6.60
N GLU A 435 -5.09 -67.04 7.68
CA GLU A 435 -4.51 -67.82 8.79
C GLU A 435 -5.53 -68.74 9.45
N MET A 436 -6.78 -68.29 9.65
CA MET A 436 -7.84 -69.15 10.20
C MET A 436 -8.22 -70.29 9.25
N HIS A 437 -8.31 -69.99 7.95
CA HIS A 437 -8.64 -71.02 6.96
C HIS A 437 -7.53 -72.05 6.82
N ASP A 438 -6.29 -71.61 6.66
CA ASP A 438 -5.16 -72.55 6.34
C ASP A 438 -4.59 -73.25 7.58
N GLY A 439 -4.56 -72.56 8.72
CA GLY A 439 -4.05 -73.07 9.96
C GLY A 439 -5.07 -73.96 10.71
N ILE A 440 -6.15 -73.38 11.20
CA ILE A 440 -7.12 -74.06 12.07
C ILE A 440 -8.01 -74.99 11.23
N GLY A 441 -8.48 -74.46 10.06
CA GLY A 441 -9.35 -75.28 9.20
C GLY A 441 -8.69 -76.54 8.69
N SER A 442 -7.46 -76.47 8.21
CA SER A 442 -6.68 -77.61 7.71
C SER A 442 -6.37 -78.61 8.82
N ASN A 443 -6.01 -78.13 10.01
CA ASN A 443 -5.73 -79.00 11.14
C ASN A 443 -6.97 -79.78 11.62
N LEU A 444 -8.13 -79.15 11.67
CA LEU A 444 -9.38 -79.81 12.02
C LEU A 444 -9.82 -80.85 10.97
N VAL A 445 -9.68 -80.52 9.68
CA VAL A 445 -9.95 -81.49 8.58
C VAL A 445 -9.02 -82.70 8.68
N THR A 446 -7.73 -82.50 8.97
CA THR A 446 -6.76 -83.57 9.16
C THR A 446 -7.11 -84.38 10.37
N ALA A 447 -7.47 -83.80 11.48
CA ALA A 447 -7.92 -84.50 12.68
C ALA A 447 -9.17 -85.33 12.42
N LEU A 448 -10.14 -84.79 11.67
CA LEU A 448 -11.35 -85.51 11.26
C LEU A 448 -11.00 -86.74 10.40
N ALA A 449 -10.08 -86.60 9.45
CA ALA A 449 -9.64 -87.70 8.59
C ALA A 449 -8.96 -88.83 9.39
N VAL A 450 -8.19 -88.44 10.42
CA VAL A 450 -7.56 -89.44 11.32
C VAL A 450 -8.61 -90.20 12.15
N VAL A 451 -9.58 -89.46 12.74
CA VAL A 451 -10.66 -90.11 13.54
C VAL A 451 -11.54 -91.04 12.69
N ARG A 452 -11.87 -90.63 11.47
CA ARG A 452 -12.61 -91.44 10.49
C ARG A 452 -11.87 -92.75 10.15
N LYS A 453 -10.55 -92.68 10.00
CA LYS A 453 -9.73 -93.84 9.67
C LYS A 453 -9.60 -94.85 10.82
N GLN A 454 -9.72 -94.42 12.06
CA GLN A 454 -9.61 -95.24 13.25
C GLN A 454 -10.90 -96.04 13.62
N GLY A 455 -12.06 -95.54 13.20
CA GLY A 455 -13.35 -96.26 13.27
C GLY A 455 -13.96 -96.44 14.67
N GLU A 456 -13.29 -96.00 15.72
CA GLU A 456 -13.65 -96.34 17.11
C GLU A 456 -14.29 -95.27 17.95
N ALA A 457 -14.55 -94.05 17.37
CA ALA A 457 -15.03 -92.91 18.15
C ALA A 457 -16.08 -92.00 17.39
N PRO A 458 -17.31 -92.48 17.23
CA PRO A 458 -18.34 -91.70 16.48
C PRO A 458 -18.64 -90.37 17.10
N VAL A 459 -18.55 -90.23 18.42
CA VAL A 459 -18.78 -88.93 19.13
C VAL A 459 -17.67 -87.89 18.82
N ALA A 460 -16.42 -88.34 18.66
CA ALA A 460 -15.30 -87.44 18.30
C ALA A 460 -15.41 -86.97 16.84
N GLU A 461 -15.83 -87.87 15.92
CA GLU A 461 -16.07 -87.54 14.53
C GLU A 461 -17.16 -86.42 14.39
N GLU A 462 -18.26 -86.63 15.09
CA GLU A 462 -19.36 -85.67 15.11
C GLU A 462 -18.94 -84.31 15.71
N THR A 463 -18.15 -84.32 16.80
CA THR A 463 -17.63 -83.14 17.44
C THR A 463 -16.69 -82.33 16.53
N LEU A 464 -15.76 -83.03 15.84
CA LEU A 464 -14.85 -82.37 14.87
C LEU A 464 -15.59 -81.88 13.65
N GLN A 465 -16.58 -82.59 13.14
CA GLN A 465 -17.41 -82.16 12.02
C GLN A 465 -18.18 -80.86 12.37
N ARG A 466 -18.72 -80.80 13.59
CA ARG A 466 -19.37 -79.59 14.12
C ARG A 466 -18.36 -78.43 14.23
N ALA A 467 -17.17 -78.64 14.79
CA ALA A 467 -16.13 -77.61 14.92
C ALA A 467 -15.67 -77.07 13.56
N ILE A 468 -15.52 -77.91 12.53
CA ILE A 468 -15.21 -77.44 11.16
C ILE A 468 -16.33 -76.58 10.60
N THR A 469 -17.56 -77.02 10.81
CA THR A 469 -18.72 -76.28 10.33
C THR A 469 -18.84 -74.91 11.03
N ASP A 470 -18.59 -74.87 12.34
CA ASP A 470 -18.58 -73.66 13.13
C ASP A 470 -17.45 -72.70 12.72
N LEU A 471 -16.24 -73.23 12.46
CA LEU A 471 -15.13 -72.41 11.97
C LEU A 471 -15.43 -71.83 10.60
N LYS A 472 -15.95 -72.61 9.66
CA LYS A 472 -16.33 -72.17 8.34
C LYS A 472 -17.37 -71.07 8.41
N LEU A 473 -18.41 -71.18 9.25
CA LEU A 473 -19.40 -70.13 9.45
C LEU A 473 -18.78 -68.87 10.04
N THR A 474 -17.82 -69.00 10.96
CA THR A 474 -17.13 -67.87 11.56
C THR A 474 -16.28 -67.10 10.52
N VAL A 475 -15.51 -67.84 9.72
CA VAL A 475 -14.68 -67.27 8.66
C VAL A 475 -15.54 -66.58 7.61
N ASP A 476 -16.64 -67.21 7.20
CA ASP A 476 -17.56 -66.59 6.20
C ASP A 476 -18.32 -65.39 6.72
N SER A 477 -18.62 -65.35 8.03
CA SER A 477 -19.22 -64.18 8.65
C SER A 477 -18.26 -62.97 8.73
N LEU A 478 -16.95 -63.18 8.61
CA LEU A 478 -15.96 -62.12 8.50
C LEU A 478 -15.92 -61.51 7.09
N ALA A 479 -16.55 -62.09 6.08
CA ALA A 479 -16.73 -61.45 4.78
C ALA A 479 -17.66 -60.25 4.87
N PRO A 480 -17.51 -59.22 4.04
CA PRO A 480 -18.44 -58.09 4.02
C PRO A 480 -19.85 -58.58 3.74
N VAL A 481 -20.78 -58.36 4.66
CA VAL A 481 -22.14 -58.88 4.55
C VAL A 481 -23.07 -57.89 3.89
N GLU A 482 -22.68 -56.61 3.85
CA GLU A 482 -23.44 -55.48 3.27
C GLU A 482 -24.94 -55.44 3.63
N GLY A 483 -25.36 -56.09 4.72
CA GLY A 483 -26.74 -56.15 5.20
C GLY A 483 -27.70 -56.99 4.34
N ASP A 484 -27.22 -57.73 3.33
CA ASP A 484 -28.04 -58.51 2.41
C ASP A 484 -28.40 -59.90 2.96
N VAL A 485 -29.60 -60.02 3.53
CA VAL A 485 -30.13 -61.27 4.09
C VAL A 485 -30.31 -62.32 2.98
N VAL A 486 -30.68 -61.95 1.77
CA VAL A 486 -30.91 -62.88 0.67
C VAL A 486 -29.63 -63.52 0.21
N ALA A 487 -28.52 -62.75 0.11
CA ALA A 487 -27.20 -63.24 -0.22
C ALA A 487 -26.69 -64.23 0.85
N LEU A 488 -26.92 -63.93 2.13
CA LEU A 488 -26.58 -64.83 3.24
C LEU A 488 -27.33 -66.17 3.19
N LEU A 489 -28.64 -66.12 2.89
CA LEU A 489 -29.45 -67.32 2.72
C LEU A 489 -29.04 -68.16 1.51
N ALA A 490 -28.65 -67.53 0.39
CA ALA A 490 -28.16 -68.22 -0.78
C ALA A 490 -26.87 -68.98 -0.50
N ASN A 491 -25.94 -68.44 0.27
CA ASN A 491 -24.73 -69.11 0.72
C ASN A 491 -25.05 -70.28 1.67
N LEU A 492 -26.01 -70.05 2.58
CA LEU A 492 -26.45 -71.12 3.49
C LEU A 492 -27.11 -72.27 2.74
N ARG A 493 -27.94 -72.01 1.74
CA ARG A 493 -28.58 -72.98 0.87
C ARG A 493 -27.56 -73.91 0.26
N HIS A 494 -26.56 -73.38 -0.40
CA HIS A 494 -25.52 -74.13 -1.10
C HIS A 494 -24.81 -75.18 -0.18
N ARG A 495 -24.77 -74.91 1.11
CA ARG A 495 -24.12 -75.76 2.11
C ARG A 495 -25.04 -76.79 2.72
N MET A 496 -26.30 -76.46 2.95
CA MET A 496 -27.21 -77.35 3.68
C MET A 496 -28.01 -78.29 2.77
N GLU A 497 -28.20 -77.87 1.51
CA GLU A 497 -28.95 -78.68 0.54
C GLU A 497 -28.42 -80.11 0.34
N PRO A 498 -27.08 -80.35 0.27
CA PRO A 498 -26.53 -81.69 0.19
C PRO A 498 -26.83 -82.63 1.42
N ASP A 499 -26.90 -82.01 2.59
CA ASP A 499 -27.18 -82.81 3.82
C ASP A 499 -28.69 -83.08 3.98
N MET A 500 -29.56 -82.18 3.49
CA MET A 500 -31.01 -82.43 3.38
C MET A 500 -31.32 -83.52 2.37
N GLU A 501 -30.65 -83.49 1.19
CA GLU A 501 -30.80 -84.49 0.17
C GLU A 501 -30.39 -85.89 0.67
N LYS A 502 -29.26 -85.98 1.36
CA LYS A 502 -28.81 -87.29 1.99
C LYS A 502 -29.78 -87.82 3.03
N ALA A 503 -30.46 -86.89 3.74
CA ALA A 503 -31.47 -87.25 4.73
C ALA A 503 -32.86 -87.57 4.09
N GLY A 504 -33.00 -87.40 2.79
CA GLY A 504 -34.23 -87.66 2.07
C GLY A 504 -35.30 -86.61 2.28
N VAL A 505 -34.91 -85.41 2.78
CA VAL A 505 -35.82 -84.27 3.03
C VAL A 505 -35.81 -83.30 1.84
N LYS A 506 -36.97 -83.08 1.23
CA LYS A 506 -37.11 -82.13 0.12
C LYS A 506 -37.08 -80.71 0.65
N CYS A 507 -36.10 -79.90 0.20
CA CYS A 507 -36.02 -78.49 0.56
C CYS A 507 -36.80 -77.60 -0.45
N ILE A 508 -37.66 -76.72 0.05
CA ILE A 508 -38.45 -75.80 -0.72
C ILE A 508 -38.00 -74.41 -0.33
N TRP A 509 -37.37 -73.65 -1.27
CA TRP A 509 -36.92 -72.30 -1.06
C TRP A 509 -37.91 -71.29 -1.64
N ARG A 510 -38.38 -70.32 -0.79
CA ARG A 510 -39.30 -69.25 -1.18
C ARG A 510 -38.73 -67.93 -0.68
N VAL A 511 -37.78 -67.42 -1.43
CA VAL A 511 -37.06 -66.20 -1.04
C VAL A 511 -37.52 -65.06 -1.97
N GLU A 512 -38.07 -64.01 -1.38
CA GLU A 512 -38.47 -62.79 -2.04
C GLU A 512 -37.37 -61.71 -1.87
N PRO A 513 -37.30 -60.70 -2.77
CA PRO A 513 -36.40 -59.57 -2.55
C PRO A 513 -36.71 -58.86 -1.23
N CYS A 514 -35.74 -58.73 -0.36
CA CYS A 514 -35.85 -58.10 0.96
C CYS A 514 -35.01 -56.81 1.01
N PRO A 515 -35.39 -55.80 1.84
CA PRO A 515 -34.56 -54.62 2.08
C PRO A 515 -33.26 -55.03 2.76
N SER A 516 -32.20 -54.25 2.48
CA SER A 516 -30.91 -54.37 3.19
C SER A 516 -31.08 -53.94 4.65
N LEU A 517 -30.43 -54.68 5.55
CA LEU A 517 -30.42 -54.42 6.99
C LEU A 517 -29.05 -53.85 7.36
N ASP A 518 -28.89 -52.50 7.35
CA ASP A 518 -27.60 -51.83 7.58
C ASP A 518 -26.91 -52.22 8.89
N TRP A 519 -27.66 -52.70 9.88
CA TRP A 519 -27.15 -53.17 11.18
C TRP A 519 -26.69 -54.62 11.15
N LEU A 520 -26.96 -55.36 10.08
CA LEU A 520 -26.62 -56.79 9.97
C LEU A 520 -25.14 -56.93 9.56
N ASP A 521 -24.27 -56.59 10.52
CA ASP A 521 -22.83 -56.78 10.40
C ASP A 521 -22.44 -58.29 10.53
N ALA A 522 -21.15 -58.59 10.40
CA ALA A 522 -20.66 -59.97 10.43
C ALA A 522 -21.03 -60.73 11.71
N PRO A 523 -20.91 -60.21 12.94
CA PRO A 523 -21.38 -60.84 14.14
C PRO A 523 -22.89 -61.15 14.16
N ASN A 524 -23.69 -60.16 13.74
CA ASN A 524 -25.15 -60.31 13.71
C ASN A 524 -25.59 -61.32 12.64
N ALA A 525 -24.98 -61.30 11.48
CA ALA A 525 -25.21 -62.29 10.43
C ALA A 525 -24.91 -63.73 10.93
N LEU A 526 -23.85 -63.94 11.71
CA LEU A 526 -23.51 -65.20 12.30
C LEU A 526 -24.62 -65.69 13.26
N HIS A 527 -25.16 -64.83 14.10
CA HIS A 527 -26.27 -65.18 14.99
C HIS A 527 -27.50 -65.60 14.19
N MET A 528 -27.86 -64.88 13.14
CA MET A 528 -28.98 -65.22 12.27
C MET A 528 -28.79 -66.58 11.58
N LEU A 529 -27.63 -66.79 10.96
CA LEU A 529 -27.31 -68.07 10.27
C LEU A 529 -27.32 -69.26 11.22
N ARG A 530 -26.85 -69.07 12.46
CA ARG A 530 -26.88 -70.19 13.49
C ARG A 530 -28.28 -70.54 13.95
N ILE A 531 -29.24 -69.57 13.98
CA ILE A 531 -30.63 -69.88 14.29
C ILE A 531 -31.23 -70.76 13.19
N ILE A 532 -30.99 -70.41 11.92
CA ILE A 532 -31.52 -71.22 10.79
C ILE A 532 -30.86 -72.56 10.75
N GLN A 533 -29.55 -72.62 10.94
CA GLN A 533 -28.80 -73.93 10.97
C GLN A 533 -29.27 -74.83 12.07
N GLU A 534 -29.49 -74.35 13.29
CA GLU A 534 -30.04 -75.07 14.41
C GLU A 534 -31.46 -75.61 14.11
N GLY A 535 -32.29 -74.71 13.49
CA GLY A 535 -33.65 -75.07 13.07
C GLY A 535 -33.66 -76.25 12.07
N VAL A 536 -32.81 -76.18 11.02
CA VAL A 536 -32.65 -77.27 10.02
C VAL A 536 -32.10 -78.50 10.66
N GLY A 537 -31.08 -78.38 11.54
CA GLY A 537 -30.52 -79.53 12.29
C GLY A 537 -31.56 -80.23 13.13
N ASN A 538 -32.47 -79.47 13.76
CA ASN A 538 -33.57 -80.06 14.52
C ASN A 538 -34.57 -80.82 13.62
N VAL A 539 -34.84 -80.35 12.42
CA VAL A 539 -35.70 -81.03 11.47
C VAL A 539 -35.07 -82.30 11.01
N LEU A 540 -33.81 -82.28 10.62
CA LEU A 540 -33.09 -83.48 10.15
C LEU A 540 -32.91 -84.56 11.25
N SER A 541 -32.69 -84.16 12.50
CA SER A 541 -32.41 -85.09 13.61
C SER A 541 -33.67 -85.58 14.32
N HIS A 542 -34.75 -84.81 14.34
CA HIS A 542 -35.85 -85.05 15.24
C HIS A 542 -37.25 -85.06 14.60
N ALA A 543 -37.49 -84.38 13.45
CA ALA A 543 -38.81 -84.23 12.93
C ALA A 543 -39.34 -85.38 12.09
N SER A 544 -38.49 -86.26 11.51
CA SER A 544 -38.90 -87.24 10.51
C SER A 544 -39.73 -86.61 9.37
N ALA A 545 -39.40 -85.42 8.98
CA ALA A 545 -40.11 -84.65 7.95
C ALA A 545 -39.80 -85.14 6.54
N SER A 546 -40.74 -85.02 5.60
CA SER A 546 -40.50 -85.27 4.20
C SER A 546 -40.10 -84.07 3.42
N SER A 547 -40.48 -82.90 3.94
CA SER A 547 -40.11 -81.60 3.35
C SER A 547 -39.86 -80.52 4.39
N ILE A 548 -39.00 -79.59 4.02
CA ILE A 548 -38.73 -78.35 4.77
C ILE A 548 -38.86 -77.18 3.85
N THR A 549 -39.60 -76.18 4.25
CA THR A 549 -39.74 -74.90 3.53
C THR A 549 -38.94 -73.81 4.24
N ILE A 550 -38.02 -73.17 3.52
CA ILE A 550 -37.31 -72.00 3.98
C ILE A 550 -37.79 -70.79 3.15
N ALA A 551 -38.42 -69.80 3.82
CA ALA A 551 -38.94 -68.63 3.17
C ALA A 551 -38.34 -67.35 3.79
N CYS A 552 -38.18 -66.34 2.94
CA CYS A 552 -37.74 -65.01 3.37
C CYS A 552 -38.62 -64.00 2.62
N ARG A 553 -39.22 -63.09 3.35
CA ARG A 553 -40.12 -62.05 2.75
C ARG A 553 -40.07 -60.78 3.57
N PRO A 554 -40.30 -59.63 2.94
CA PRO A 554 -40.55 -58.37 3.63
C PRO A 554 -41.89 -58.44 4.37
N THR A 555 -41.96 -57.94 5.61
CA THR A 555 -43.19 -57.99 6.43
C THR A 555 -43.22 -56.83 7.41
N GLU A 556 -44.33 -56.20 7.55
CA GLU A 556 -44.57 -55.19 8.56
C GLU A 556 -45.16 -55.83 9.84
N ARG A 557 -44.63 -55.45 11.02
CA ARG A 557 -45.17 -55.82 12.35
C ARG A 557 -45.27 -54.58 13.21
N GLU A 558 -46.41 -54.34 13.79
CA GLU A 558 -46.66 -53.22 14.69
C GLU A 558 -46.25 -51.89 14.13
N GLY A 559 -46.48 -51.64 12.79
CA GLY A 559 -46.05 -50.42 12.12
C GLY A 559 -44.56 -50.29 11.87
N ARG A 560 -43.78 -51.39 11.94
CA ARG A 560 -42.36 -51.42 11.68
C ARG A 560 -42.05 -52.39 10.52
N ASP A 561 -41.31 -51.88 9.56
CA ASP A 561 -40.82 -52.70 8.44
C ASP A 561 -39.76 -53.67 8.92
N GLY A 562 -39.83 -54.88 8.41
CA GLY A 562 -38.90 -55.95 8.77
C GLY A 562 -38.78 -57.02 7.69
N VAL A 563 -37.89 -57.97 7.93
CA VAL A 563 -37.69 -59.18 7.12
C VAL A 563 -38.09 -60.37 7.95
N GLU A 564 -39.03 -61.16 7.47
CA GLU A 564 -39.45 -62.41 8.15
C GLU A 564 -38.79 -63.62 7.45
N LEU A 565 -38.00 -64.36 8.26
CA LEU A 565 -37.45 -65.66 7.88
C LEU A 565 -38.32 -66.75 8.47
N ILE A 566 -38.77 -67.66 7.64
CA ILE A 566 -39.63 -68.78 8.06
C ILE A 566 -38.96 -70.10 7.68
N LEU A 567 -38.88 -70.95 8.66
CA LEU A 567 -38.50 -72.34 8.46
C LEU A 567 -39.67 -73.24 8.94
N ALA A 568 -40.25 -74.02 8.03
CA ALA A 568 -41.39 -74.87 8.34
C ALA A 568 -41.17 -76.32 7.83
N ASP A 569 -41.49 -77.32 8.60
CA ASP A 569 -41.40 -78.77 8.28
C ASP A 569 -42.78 -79.43 8.37
N ASP A 570 -42.93 -80.51 7.68
CA ASP A 570 -44.11 -81.35 7.65
C ASP A 570 -43.94 -82.65 8.57
N GLY A 571 -43.04 -82.59 9.55
CA GLY A 571 -42.72 -83.69 10.39
C GLY A 571 -43.70 -83.95 11.54
N ARG A 572 -43.25 -84.76 12.54
CA ARG A 572 -44.11 -85.14 13.65
C ARG A 572 -44.49 -84.07 14.64
N GLY A 573 -43.86 -82.93 14.56
CA GLY A 573 -44.02 -81.84 15.51
C GLY A 573 -43.71 -82.22 16.97
N PHE A 574 -43.94 -81.27 17.90
CA PHE A 574 -43.74 -81.47 19.33
C PHE A 574 -44.64 -80.50 20.13
N VAL A 575 -45.02 -80.86 21.36
CA VAL A 575 -45.71 -79.98 22.26
C VAL A 575 -44.70 -79.17 23.02
N ALA A 576 -44.74 -77.88 22.80
CA ALA A 576 -43.78 -76.90 23.36
C ALA A 576 -43.71 -76.92 24.90
N ALA A 577 -44.81 -77.26 25.56
CA ALA A 577 -44.88 -77.42 27.05
C ALA A 577 -44.13 -78.66 27.58
N ASN A 578 -43.89 -79.71 26.75
CA ASN A 578 -43.22 -80.97 27.15
C ASN A 578 -41.71 -80.95 26.93
N VAL A 579 -41.13 -79.88 26.36
CA VAL A 579 -39.69 -79.75 26.12
C VAL A 579 -38.97 -79.16 27.35
N SER A 580 -39.45 -79.42 28.56
CA SER A 580 -38.84 -78.96 29.81
C SER A 580 -37.66 -79.84 30.16
N GLY A 581 -36.41 -79.42 29.90
CA GLY A 581 -35.26 -79.94 30.62
C GLY A 581 -33.97 -80.22 29.84
N ASN A 582 -33.96 -80.48 28.53
CA ASN A 582 -32.70 -80.83 27.85
C ASN A 582 -32.50 -80.26 26.45
N GLY A 583 -33.38 -79.34 26.02
CA GLY A 583 -33.29 -78.71 24.68
C GLY A 583 -32.43 -77.40 24.65
N ARG A 584 -31.10 -77.54 24.79
CA ARG A 584 -30.16 -76.43 24.67
C ARG A 584 -30.31 -75.64 23.35
N GLY A 585 -30.78 -76.30 22.29
CA GLY A 585 -30.94 -75.70 20.95
C GLY A 585 -32.00 -74.62 20.93
N LEU A 586 -33.21 -74.87 21.44
CA LEU A 586 -34.31 -73.85 21.47
C LEU A 586 -33.94 -72.66 22.32
N SER A 587 -33.36 -72.91 23.52
CA SER A 587 -32.88 -71.83 24.39
C SER A 587 -31.80 -70.98 23.72
N ASN A 588 -30.84 -71.61 23.02
CA ASN A 588 -29.79 -70.90 22.28
C ASN A 588 -30.36 -70.06 21.11
N MET A 589 -31.36 -70.55 20.40
CA MET A 589 -32.02 -69.78 19.32
C MET A 589 -32.70 -68.56 19.87
N HIS A 590 -33.42 -68.67 21.00
CA HIS A 590 -34.02 -67.49 21.65
C HIS A 590 -33.00 -66.46 22.14
N THR A 591 -31.89 -66.93 22.73
CA THR A 591 -30.78 -66.04 23.17
C THR A 591 -30.17 -65.32 21.99
N ARG A 592 -29.92 -65.97 20.90
CA ARG A 592 -29.38 -65.37 19.67
C ARG A 592 -30.33 -64.40 19.02
N ALA A 593 -31.63 -64.72 18.98
CA ALA A 593 -32.67 -63.80 18.46
C ALA A 593 -32.76 -62.54 19.31
N SER A 594 -32.67 -62.67 20.65
CA SER A 594 -32.63 -61.54 21.56
C SER A 594 -31.39 -60.66 21.35
N GLN A 595 -30.22 -61.26 21.09
CA GLN A 595 -28.97 -60.53 20.77
C GLN A 595 -29.09 -59.76 19.45
N LEU A 596 -29.82 -60.29 18.47
CA LEU A 596 -30.15 -59.62 17.22
C LEU A 596 -31.24 -58.52 17.34
N GLY A 597 -31.88 -58.39 18.50
CA GLY A 597 -33.09 -57.57 18.60
C GLY A 597 -34.24 -58.06 17.73
N ALA A 598 -34.18 -59.35 17.35
CA ALA A 598 -35.16 -60.01 16.49
C ALA A 598 -36.25 -60.74 17.34
N GLU A 599 -37.39 -60.94 16.74
CA GLU A 599 -38.49 -61.71 17.35
C GLU A 599 -38.50 -63.13 16.81
N LEU A 600 -38.31 -64.11 17.70
CA LEU A 600 -38.36 -65.52 17.35
C LEU A 600 -39.67 -66.13 17.87
N ARG A 601 -40.44 -66.74 16.97
CA ARG A 601 -41.63 -67.53 17.31
C ARG A 601 -41.48 -68.92 16.80
N ILE A 602 -41.82 -69.91 17.64
CA ILE A 602 -41.81 -71.31 17.31
C ILE A 602 -43.20 -71.88 17.59
N GLU A 603 -43.85 -72.36 16.57
CA GLU A 603 -45.17 -72.96 16.59
C GLU A 603 -45.02 -74.47 16.18
N SER A 604 -45.51 -75.42 17.00
CA SER A 604 -45.45 -76.79 16.72
C SER A 604 -46.57 -77.58 17.44
N ASP A 605 -47.24 -78.47 16.73
CA ASP A 605 -48.26 -79.34 17.24
C ASP A 605 -47.94 -80.83 16.82
N GLU A 606 -48.31 -81.76 17.68
CA GLU A 606 -48.04 -83.18 17.39
C GLU A 606 -48.80 -83.65 16.11
N GLY A 607 -48.07 -84.16 15.14
CA GLY A 607 -48.60 -84.62 13.84
C GLY A 607 -48.78 -83.53 12.79
N ALA A 608 -48.48 -82.23 13.12
CA ALA A 608 -48.69 -81.12 12.21
C ALA A 608 -47.40 -80.40 11.79
N GLY A 609 -46.23 -80.90 12.18
CA GLY A 609 -44.92 -80.34 11.88
C GLY A 609 -44.57 -79.14 12.79
N SER A 610 -43.50 -78.44 12.41
CA SER A 610 -43.07 -77.25 13.19
C SER A 610 -42.82 -76.09 12.26
N LYS A 611 -43.03 -74.88 12.81
CA LYS A 611 -42.74 -73.62 12.12
C LYS A 611 -41.95 -72.68 13.03
N LEU A 612 -40.79 -72.29 12.60
CA LEU A 612 -39.94 -71.28 13.18
C LEU A 612 -40.06 -70.01 12.35
N SER A 613 -40.40 -68.88 12.94
CA SER A 613 -40.47 -67.56 12.34
C SER A 613 -39.53 -66.60 13.06
N LEU A 614 -38.54 -66.09 12.35
CA LEU A 614 -37.63 -65.06 12.87
C LEU A 614 -37.88 -63.75 12.12
N TRP A 615 -38.33 -62.73 12.87
CA TRP A 615 -38.57 -61.41 12.32
C TRP A 615 -37.42 -60.45 12.68
N LEU A 616 -36.80 -59.81 11.68
CA LEU A 616 -35.67 -58.89 11.77
C LEU A 616 -36.14 -57.51 11.39
N PRO A 617 -36.05 -56.47 12.26
CA PRO A 617 -36.45 -55.10 11.93
C PRO A 617 -35.49 -54.52 10.90
N VAL A 618 -35.97 -53.64 9.99
CA VAL A 618 -35.11 -52.88 9.07
C VAL A 618 -34.29 -51.86 9.85
N GLU A 619 -34.90 -51.15 10.80
CA GLU A 619 -34.21 -50.20 11.68
C GLU A 619 -34.13 -50.73 13.13
N MET A 620 -32.91 -50.79 13.67
CA MET A 620 -32.70 -51.12 15.08
C MET A 620 -33.01 -49.91 15.96
N HIS A 621 -34.06 -49.97 16.73
CA HIS A 621 -34.25 -49.03 17.83
C HIS A 621 -33.29 -49.41 18.97
N VAL A 622 -32.21 -48.65 19.14
CA VAL A 622 -31.37 -48.72 20.33
C VAL A 622 -32.23 -48.38 21.53
N ARG A 623 -32.71 -49.41 22.24
CA ARG A 623 -33.22 -49.20 23.61
C ARG A 623 -32.07 -48.62 24.42
N LYS A 624 -32.09 -47.30 24.66
CA LYS A 624 -31.30 -46.73 25.74
C LYS A 624 -31.69 -47.47 27.01
N SER A 625 -30.79 -48.31 27.50
CA SER A 625 -30.90 -48.84 28.86
C SER A 625 -30.95 -47.65 29.82
N ALA A 626 -32.05 -47.53 30.57
CA ALA A 626 -32.24 -46.59 31.67
C ALA A 626 -31.26 -46.90 32.79
#